data_0068c837efd8c043076e2f66cfc50ae3
#
_entry.id   0068c837efd8c043076e2f66cfc50ae3
#
_cell.length_a   1.000
_cell.length_b   1.000
_cell.length_c   1.000
_cell.angle_alpha   90.00
_cell.angle_beta   90.00
_cell.angle_gamma   90.00
#
_symmetry.space_group_name_H-M   'P 1'
#
loop_
_entity.id
_entity.type
_entity.pdbx_description
1 polymer ?
#
loop_
_entity_poly.entity_id
_entity_poly.type
_entity_poly.pdbx_seq_one_letter_code
_entity_poly.pdbx_strand_id
1 'polypeptide(L)'
;MDCADEAALIRRALNRPGIAAISFDLVGRRVDVNYDPSRVPAAAIIDAVTATGLVAHTHDAHDVVDDDHHAHHHHHDTAKWWAVASLACFAVGWIVDGAAADTWSEAFFGHGADAGHSHQGPAVIAYALSAVTGLAPMIPRAITSLRYLHLDTHVLVCLSAIGAAAIGQWAEAAAVAFLFAVAHLMEAWSIDRARHAVADLVGHEPGWGEERSHESADAERWIEKFAAVYTPVVTFAALAVAIGPPLVDGRWETWIYRGLIFLVLGCPCALVISTPVTVVAALTSAARRGVLFKGGAPLERAATATAPTAEALAEARVIVQCRTSATMPLDKVDVVLTCDHPEDLEFLVAHAKRAVGVNRQNVTLALATKAAFLVSALFGAAPLWLAVLADTGATVAVTLNGLRLLRATRR
;
A
#
# COMPACT_ATOMS: atom_id res chain seq x y z
N MET A 1 3.04 -9.41 -7.17
CA MET A 1 2.62 -8.00 -7.26
C MET A 1 1.69 -7.72 -6.08
N ASP A 2 2.11 -6.85 -5.17
CA ASP A 2 1.44 -6.68 -3.88
C ASP A 2 0.97 -5.24 -3.60
N CYS A 3 1.47 -4.27 -4.40
CA CYS A 3 1.13 -2.86 -4.21
C CYS A 3 1.00 -2.09 -5.53
N ALA A 4 0.42 -0.90 -5.45
CA ALA A 4 0.24 0.00 -6.60
C ALA A 4 1.57 0.50 -7.19
N ASP A 5 2.64 0.61 -6.37
CA ASP A 5 3.96 1.01 -6.84
C ASP A 5 4.56 -0.06 -7.77
N GLU A 6 4.38 -1.35 -7.45
CA GLU A 6 4.78 -2.45 -8.32
C GLU A 6 3.99 -2.47 -9.64
N ALA A 7 2.68 -2.19 -9.59
CA ALA A 7 1.85 -2.05 -10.78
C ALA A 7 2.32 -0.87 -11.66
N ALA A 8 2.68 0.27 -11.06
CA ALA A 8 3.22 1.41 -11.78
C ALA A 8 4.58 1.09 -12.43
N LEU A 9 5.43 0.31 -11.75
CA LEU A 9 6.71 -0.13 -12.27
C LEU A 9 6.54 -1.07 -13.48
N ILE A 10 5.64 -2.06 -13.38
CA ILE A 10 5.30 -2.96 -14.49
C ILE A 10 4.74 -2.15 -15.68
N ARG A 11 3.81 -1.21 -15.43
CA ARG A 11 3.25 -0.35 -16.46
C ARG A 11 4.32 0.42 -17.23
N ARG A 12 5.37 0.92 -16.53
CA ARG A 12 6.51 1.59 -17.16
C ARG A 12 7.40 0.63 -17.94
N ALA A 13 7.68 -0.55 -17.40
CA ALA A 13 8.49 -1.57 -18.07
C ALA A 13 7.83 -2.09 -19.35
N LEU A 14 6.50 -2.15 -19.37
CA LEU A 14 5.67 -2.58 -20.49
C LEU A 14 5.21 -1.42 -21.40
N ASN A 15 5.61 -0.18 -21.15
CA ASN A 15 5.29 0.95 -22.03
C ASN A 15 6.12 0.88 -23.34
N ARG A 16 5.71 -0.03 -24.25
CA ARG A 16 6.39 -0.30 -25.52
C ARG A 16 5.38 -0.33 -26.67
N PRO A 17 5.80 0.01 -27.90
CA PRO A 17 4.95 -0.13 -29.08
C PRO A 17 4.53 -1.60 -29.28
N GLY A 18 3.24 -1.84 -29.47
CA GLY A 18 2.68 -3.20 -29.63
C GLY A 18 1.91 -3.69 -28.41
N ILE A 19 1.91 -2.97 -27.30
CA ILE A 19 1.05 -3.22 -26.14
C ILE A 19 -0.11 -2.21 -26.19
N ALA A 20 -1.35 -2.74 -26.26
CA ALA A 20 -2.55 -1.92 -26.42
C ALA A 20 -3.18 -1.51 -25.08
N ALA A 21 -3.23 -2.41 -24.11
CA ALA A 21 -3.79 -2.15 -22.79
C ALA A 21 -3.14 -3.05 -21.73
N ILE A 22 -3.06 -2.55 -20.51
CA ILE A 22 -2.58 -3.28 -19.34
C ILE A 22 -3.59 -3.04 -18.22
N SER A 23 -4.13 -4.11 -17.67
CA SER A 23 -4.97 -4.07 -16.47
C SER A 23 -4.32 -4.86 -15.33
N PHE A 24 -4.55 -4.40 -14.09
CA PHE A 24 -3.94 -4.96 -12.90
C PHE A 24 -5.03 -5.44 -11.95
N ASP A 25 -4.95 -6.68 -11.50
CA ASP A 25 -5.68 -7.20 -10.35
C ASP A 25 -4.71 -7.36 -9.17
N LEU A 26 -4.68 -6.38 -8.30
CA LEU A 26 -3.82 -6.38 -7.11
C LEU A 26 -4.20 -7.49 -6.11
N VAL A 27 -5.47 -7.86 -6.07
CA VAL A 27 -5.98 -8.90 -5.17
C VAL A 27 -5.62 -10.28 -5.69
N GLY A 28 -5.83 -10.53 -6.99
CA GLY A 28 -5.50 -11.79 -7.65
C GLY A 28 -4.04 -11.90 -8.09
N ARG A 29 -3.19 -10.87 -7.87
CA ARG A 29 -1.80 -10.80 -8.37
C ARG A 29 -1.65 -11.02 -9.86
N ARG A 30 -2.68 -10.67 -10.65
CA ARG A 30 -2.71 -10.87 -12.10
C ARG A 30 -2.43 -9.57 -12.83
N VAL A 31 -1.78 -9.70 -13.96
CA VAL A 31 -1.58 -8.61 -14.94
C VAL A 31 -2.07 -9.11 -16.27
N ASP A 32 -3.12 -8.47 -16.78
CA ASP A 32 -3.65 -8.79 -18.10
C ASP A 32 -3.07 -7.80 -19.10
N VAL A 33 -2.35 -8.34 -20.06
CA VAL A 33 -1.67 -7.56 -21.09
C VAL A 33 -2.31 -7.85 -22.45
N ASN A 34 -2.95 -6.85 -23.03
CA ASN A 34 -3.45 -6.92 -24.40
C ASN A 34 -2.36 -6.41 -25.34
N TYR A 35 -1.81 -7.30 -26.16
CA TYR A 35 -0.67 -7.03 -27.03
C TYR A 35 -0.82 -7.64 -28.42
N ASP A 36 -0.08 -7.10 -29.39
CA ASP A 36 0.00 -7.62 -30.75
C ASP A 36 1.14 -8.67 -30.82
N PRO A 37 0.81 -9.99 -30.96
CA PRO A 37 1.83 -11.05 -30.99
C PRO A 37 2.82 -10.94 -32.16
N SER A 38 2.46 -10.21 -33.22
CA SER A 38 3.34 -9.99 -34.38
C SER A 38 4.43 -8.98 -34.08
N ARG A 39 4.25 -8.12 -33.07
CA ARG A 39 5.18 -7.04 -32.68
C ARG A 39 5.95 -7.35 -31.40
N VAL A 40 5.31 -8.00 -30.45
CA VAL A 40 5.90 -8.29 -29.14
C VAL A 40 5.66 -9.76 -28.79
N PRO A 41 6.68 -10.61 -28.69
CA PRO A 41 6.50 -11.98 -28.25
C PRO A 41 6.19 -12.03 -26.75
N ALA A 42 5.38 -13.00 -26.29
CA ALA A 42 5.02 -13.18 -24.87
C ALA A 42 6.25 -13.27 -23.96
N ALA A 43 7.31 -13.95 -24.39
CA ALA A 43 8.57 -14.04 -23.65
C ALA A 43 9.17 -12.66 -23.34
N ALA A 44 9.11 -11.69 -24.25
CA ALA A 44 9.62 -10.34 -24.02
C ALA A 44 8.80 -9.57 -23.00
N ILE A 45 7.51 -9.89 -22.81
CA ILE A 45 6.66 -9.33 -21.76
C ILE A 45 7.08 -9.91 -20.40
N ILE A 46 7.26 -11.24 -20.33
CA ILE A 46 7.72 -11.93 -19.12
C ILE A 46 9.10 -11.42 -18.70
N ASP A 47 10.05 -11.31 -19.65
CA ASP A 47 11.38 -10.79 -19.39
C ASP A 47 11.34 -9.35 -18.89
N ALA A 48 10.46 -8.51 -19.46
CA ALA A 48 10.31 -7.12 -19.03
C ALA A 48 9.74 -7.02 -17.60
N VAL A 49 8.79 -7.88 -17.24
CA VAL A 49 8.26 -7.94 -15.86
C VAL A 49 9.31 -8.50 -14.92
N THR A 50 10.01 -9.55 -15.29
CA THR A 50 11.07 -10.16 -14.47
C THR A 50 12.24 -9.19 -14.24
N ALA A 51 12.55 -8.34 -15.22
CA ALA A 51 13.56 -7.28 -15.07
C ALA A 51 13.20 -6.23 -14.00
N THR A 52 11.92 -6.11 -13.61
CA THR A 52 11.49 -5.27 -12.49
C THR A 52 11.74 -5.91 -11.11
N GLY A 53 12.26 -7.15 -11.07
CA GLY A 53 12.49 -7.90 -9.83
C GLY A 53 11.29 -8.72 -9.36
N LEU A 54 10.23 -8.78 -10.16
CA LEU A 54 9.04 -9.59 -9.90
C LEU A 54 9.10 -10.88 -10.70
N VAL A 55 8.66 -11.99 -10.10
CA VAL A 55 8.56 -13.27 -10.82
C VAL A 55 7.24 -13.30 -11.58
N ALA A 56 7.30 -13.49 -12.89
CA ALA A 56 6.14 -13.60 -13.75
C ALA A 56 6.02 -15.02 -14.33
N HIS A 57 4.81 -15.58 -14.26
CA HIS A 57 4.44 -16.83 -14.90
C HIS A 57 3.26 -16.59 -15.84
N THR A 58 3.21 -17.31 -16.98
CA THR A 58 2.01 -17.33 -17.82
C THR A 58 0.94 -18.16 -17.14
N HIS A 59 -0.27 -17.65 -17.07
CA HIS A 59 -1.41 -18.39 -16.57
C HIS A 59 -2.12 -19.00 -17.80
N ASP A 60 -1.91 -20.27 -18.07
CA ASP A 60 -2.73 -21.01 -19.02
C ASP A 60 -4.02 -21.44 -18.30
N ALA A 61 -5.16 -21.31 -18.98
CA ALA A 61 -6.50 -21.49 -18.40
C ALA A 61 -6.78 -22.92 -17.85
N HIS A 62 -5.81 -23.82 -17.87
CA HIS A 62 -5.91 -25.19 -17.38
C HIS A 62 -5.13 -25.51 -16.09
N ASP A 63 -4.23 -24.64 -15.64
CA ASP A 63 -3.43 -24.87 -14.43
C ASP A 63 -4.05 -24.19 -13.21
N VAL A 64 -5.25 -24.57 -12.86
CA VAL A 64 -5.87 -24.21 -11.58
C VAL A 64 -5.50 -25.30 -10.56
N VAL A 65 -4.82 -24.85 -9.48
CA VAL A 65 -4.56 -25.62 -8.24
C VAL A 65 -3.33 -26.54 -8.30
N ASP A 66 -2.18 -26.12 -7.80
CA ASP A 66 -1.32 -26.81 -6.84
C ASP A 66 0.08 -26.20 -6.58
N ASP A 67 0.57 -25.21 -7.39
CA ASP A 67 1.99 -24.78 -7.27
C ASP A 67 2.23 -23.49 -6.47
N ASP A 68 1.18 -22.73 -6.11
CA ASP A 68 1.35 -21.41 -5.44
C ASP A 68 1.71 -21.49 -3.95
N HIS A 69 1.53 -22.64 -3.31
CA HIS A 69 1.75 -22.77 -1.86
C HIS A 69 3.24 -22.86 -1.45
N HIS A 70 4.13 -23.31 -2.31
CA HIS A 70 5.52 -23.58 -1.91
C HIS A 70 6.51 -22.43 -2.15
N ALA A 71 6.29 -21.55 -3.11
CA ALA A 71 7.24 -20.46 -3.43
C ALA A 71 7.09 -19.23 -2.51
N HIS A 72 5.91 -18.99 -1.91
CA HIS A 72 5.64 -17.80 -1.13
C HIS A 72 6.09 -17.86 0.33
N HIS A 73 6.23 -19.06 0.92
CA HIS A 73 6.67 -19.21 2.32
C HIS A 73 8.10 -18.73 2.56
N HIS A 74 9.01 -18.89 1.61
CA HIS A 74 10.42 -18.55 1.81
C HIS A 74 10.71 -17.04 1.84
N HIS A 75 9.98 -16.19 1.11
CA HIS A 75 10.22 -14.74 1.11
C HIS A 75 9.65 -14.03 2.35
N HIS A 76 8.53 -14.48 2.87
CA HIS A 76 7.95 -13.91 4.09
C HIS A 76 8.76 -14.23 5.34
N ASP A 77 9.36 -15.43 5.42
CA ASP A 77 10.15 -15.82 6.58
C ASP A 77 11.48 -15.06 6.65
N THR A 78 12.13 -14.80 5.51
CA THR A 78 13.37 -14.00 5.50
C THR A 78 13.11 -12.55 5.92
N ALA A 79 12.02 -11.91 5.47
CA ALA A 79 11.69 -10.52 5.83
C ALA A 79 11.43 -10.34 7.34
N LYS A 80 10.81 -11.35 7.99
CA LYS A 80 10.60 -11.34 9.45
C LYS A 80 11.93 -11.33 10.21
N TRP A 81 12.88 -12.17 9.78
CA TRP A 81 14.19 -12.24 10.42
C TRP A 81 15.00 -10.94 10.25
N TRP A 82 14.91 -10.26 9.11
CA TRP A 82 15.51 -8.95 8.89
C TRP A 82 14.93 -7.89 9.82
N ALA A 83 13.60 -7.86 9.99
CA ALA A 83 12.94 -6.92 10.91
C ALA A 83 13.31 -7.21 12.38
N VAL A 84 13.38 -8.49 12.77
CA VAL A 84 13.79 -8.88 14.13
C VAL A 84 15.26 -8.50 14.38
N ALA A 85 16.15 -8.72 13.42
CA ALA A 85 17.54 -8.31 13.51
C ALA A 85 17.68 -6.79 13.66
N SER A 86 16.93 -6.03 12.86
CA SER A 86 16.91 -4.56 12.93
C SER A 86 16.41 -4.09 14.31
N LEU A 87 15.33 -4.68 14.84
CA LEU A 87 14.82 -4.38 16.19
C LEU A 87 15.86 -4.68 17.26
N ALA A 88 16.52 -5.84 17.19
CA ALA A 88 17.53 -6.24 18.18
C ALA A 88 18.71 -5.25 18.19
N CYS A 89 19.21 -4.89 16.99
CA CYS A 89 20.29 -3.90 16.87
C CYS A 89 19.86 -2.51 17.35
N PHE A 90 18.62 -2.08 17.01
CA PHE A 90 18.06 -0.82 17.50
C PHE A 90 17.98 -0.78 19.04
N ALA A 91 17.45 -1.85 19.64
CA ALA A 91 17.33 -1.96 21.10
C ALA A 91 18.70 -1.95 21.79
N VAL A 92 19.70 -2.61 21.22
CA VAL A 92 21.07 -2.54 21.74
C VAL A 92 21.61 -1.11 21.68
N GLY A 93 21.48 -0.43 20.56
CA GLY A 93 21.89 0.98 20.43
C GLY A 93 21.22 1.87 21.46
N TRP A 94 19.91 1.72 21.62
CA TRP A 94 19.12 2.49 22.58
C TRP A 94 19.50 2.19 24.05
N ILE A 95 19.78 0.93 24.41
CA ILE A 95 20.25 0.56 25.76
C ILE A 95 21.62 1.17 26.04
N VAL A 96 22.54 1.12 25.05
CA VAL A 96 23.89 1.70 25.19
C VAL A 96 23.81 3.22 25.38
N ASP A 97 22.99 3.92 24.58
CA ASP A 97 22.78 5.36 24.75
C ASP A 97 22.08 5.70 26.07
N GLY A 98 21.04 4.94 26.44
CA GLY A 98 20.32 5.14 27.69
C GLY A 98 21.14 4.88 28.95
N ALA A 99 22.12 3.96 28.87
CA ALA A 99 23.07 3.72 29.96
C ALA A 99 24.10 4.84 30.11
N ALA A 100 24.29 5.65 29.07
CA ALA A 100 25.23 6.77 29.05
C ALA A 100 24.56 8.13 29.28
N ALA A 101 23.24 8.21 29.10
CA ALA A 101 22.46 9.43 29.29
C ALA A 101 22.07 9.60 30.77
N ASP A 102 21.90 10.84 31.20
CA ASP A 102 21.46 11.18 32.57
C ASP A 102 19.99 10.74 32.81
N THR A 103 19.16 10.68 31.77
CA THR A 103 17.78 10.22 31.84
C THR A 103 17.38 9.39 30.62
N TRP A 104 16.58 8.34 30.84
CA TRP A 104 16.02 7.50 29.75
C TRP A 104 15.11 8.29 28.79
N SER A 105 14.50 9.38 29.28
CA SER A 105 13.67 10.25 28.45
C SER A 105 14.51 11.05 27.46
N GLU A 106 15.71 11.47 27.79
CA GLU A 106 16.62 12.12 26.86
C GLU A 106 17.12 11.19 25.78
N ALA A 107 17.42 9.93 26.15
CA ALA A 107 17.79 8.91 25.17
C ALA A 107 16.66 8.57 24.17
N PHE A 108 15.40 8.81 24.54
CA PHE A 108 14.25 8.52 23.67
C PHE A 108 13.75 9.75 22.91
N PHE A 109 13.67 10.91 23.56
CA PHE A 109 13.08 12.13 23.01
C PHE A 109 14.12 13.19 22.63
N GLY A 110 15.36 13.04 23.07
CA GLY A 110 16.45 13.98 22.82
C GLY A 110 16.98 13.99 21.38
N HIS A 111 16.31 13.31 20.46
CA HIS A 111 16.69 13.21 19.04
C HIS A 111 15.96 14.30 18.24
N GLY A 112 16.68 15.04 17.44
CA GLY A 112 16.15 16.09 16.57
C GLY A 112 17.27 16.99 16.05
N ALA A 113 16.93 17.87 15.11
CA ALA A 113 17.91 18.73 14.44
C ALA A 113 18.74 19.64 15.36
N ASP A 114 18.22 19.94 16.56
CA ASP A 114 18.87 20.83 17.53
C ASP A 114 19.46 20.06 18.75
N ALA A 115 19.33 18.73 18.79
CA ALA A 115 19.88 17.90 19.86
C ALA A 115 21.36 17.59 19.59
N GLY A 116 22.24 18.38 20.14
CA GLY A 116 23.71 18.21 20.04
C GLY A 116 24.29 16.99 20.77
N HIS A 117 23.55 15.86 20.80
CA HIS A 117 23.98 14.64 21.46
C HIS A 117 24.90 13.84 20.54
N SER A 118 26.17 13.75 20.91
CA SER A 118 27.11 12.83 20.28
C SER A 118 26.84 11.41 20.79
N HIS A 119 26.25 10.55 19.98
CA HIS A 119 26.12 9.14 20.29
C HIS A 119 27.47 8.51 20.59
N GLN A 120 27.54 7.62 21.56
CA GLN A 120 28.76 6.87 21.84
C GLN A 120 29.10 5.94 20.69
N GLY A 121 30.38 5.74 20.39
CA GLY A 121 30.84 4.91 19.26
C GLY A 121 30.17 3.52 19.17
N PRO A 122 29.99 2.76 20.28
CA PRO A 122 29.28 1.49 20.26
C PRO A 122 27.80 1.61 19.88
N ALA A 123 27.10 2.65 20.31
CA ALA A 123 25.69 2.90 19.96
C ALA A 123 25.54 3.22 18.46
N VAL A 124 26.44 4.03 17.90
CA VAL A 124 26.45 4.33 16.46
C VAL A 124 26.59 3.06 15.62
N ILE A 125 27.47 2.12 16.02
CA ILE A 125 27.63 0.85 15.32
C ILE A 125 26.33 0.03 15.37
N ALA A 126 25.68 -0.03 16.52
CA ALA A 126 24.42 -0.75 16.68
C ALA A 126 23.29 -0.14 15.83
N TYR A 127 23.17 1.20 15.81
CA TYR A 127 22.21 1.91 14.98
C TYR A 127 22.51 1.74 13.48
N ALA A 128 23.78 1.78 13.08
CA ALA A 128 24.19 1.53 11.69
C ALA A 128 23.81 0.11 11.25
N LEU A 129 24.06 -0.90 12.10
CA LEU A 129 23.64 -2.28 11.84
C LEU A 129 22.11 -2.41 11.76
N SER A 130 21.37 -1.72 12.63
CA SER A 130 19.91 -1.67 12.57
C SER A 130 19.41 -1.06 11.26
N ALA A 131 19.99 0.06 10.83
CA ALA A 131 19.62 0.70 9.57
C ALA A 131 19.92 -0.21 8.36
N VAL A 132 21.10 -0.84 8.32
CA VAL A 132 21.48 -1.76 7.25
C VAL A 132 20.55 -2.98 7.20
N THR A 133 20.29 -3.61 8.32
CA THR A 133 19.41 -4.80 8.38
C THR A 133 17.98 -4.46 8.07
N GLY A 134 17.46 -3.30 8.52
CA GLY A 134 16.10 -2.85 8.21
C GLY A 134 15.90 -2.47 6.75
N LEU A 135 16.90 -1.88 6.11
CA LEU A 135 16.85 -1.48 4.70
C LEU A 135 17.23 -2.59 3.72
N ALA A 136 17.97 -3.63 4.15
CA ALA A 136 18.46 -4.69 3.28
C ALA A 136 17.42 -5.29 2.32
N PRO A 137 16.20 -5.63 2.75
CA PRO A 137 15.18 -6.17 1.86
C PRO A 137 14.61 -5.12 0.88
N MET A 138 14.80 -3.82 1.14
CA MET A 138 14.25 -2.72 0.34
C MET A 138 15.22 -2.19 -0.70
N ILE A 139 16.53 -2.29 -0.44
CA ILE A 139 17.59 -1.76 -1.33
C ILE A 139 17.47 -2.29 -2.76
N PRO A 140 17.27 -3.58 -3.04
CA PRO A 140 17.15 -4.08 -4.41
C PRO A 140 15.96 -3.44 -5.15
N ARG A 141 14.82 -3.27 -4.47
CA ARG A 141 13.62 -2.63 -5.03
C ARG A 141 13.86 -1.15 -5.28
N ALA A 142 14.46 -0.44 -4.33
CA ALA A 142 14.82 0.98 -4.48
C ALA A 142 15.77 1.22 -5.67
N ILE A 143 16.76 0.35 -5.86
CA ILE A 143 17.69 0.43 -7.00
C ILE A 143 16.94 0.21 -8.31
N THR A 144 16.04 -0.78 -8.36
CA THR A 144 15.24 -1.06 -9.55
C THR A 144 14.33 0.12 -9.88
N SER A 145 13.62 0.67 -8.91
CA SER A 145 12.75 1.84 -9.10
C SER A 145 13.52 3.07 -9.57
N LEU A 146 14.71 3.29 -9.03
CA LEU A 146 15.56 4.39 -9.43
C LEU A 146 16.09 4.22 -10.88
N ARG A 147 16.38 2.99 -11.33
CA ARG A 147 16.73 2.71 -12.73
C ARG A 147 15.61 3.07 -13.71
N TYR A 148 14.36 2.93 -13.30
CA TYR A 148 13.20 3.32 -14.08
C TYR A 148 12.77 4.78 -13.83
N LEU A 149 13.58 5.58 -13.12
CA LEU A 149 13.29 6.97 -12.74
C LEU A 149 11.91 7.10 -12.03
N HIS A 150 11.59 6.10 -11.21
CA HIS A 150 10.37 6.08 -10.41
C HIS A 150 10.70 6.36 -8.94
N LEU A 151 10.14 7.47 -8.42
CA LEU A 151 10.25 7.81 -7.01
C LEU A 151 9.14 7.06 -6.25
N ASP A 152 9.43 5.86 -5.82
CA ASP A 152 8.56 5.07 -4.98
C ASP A 152 8.90 5.20 -3.49
N THR A 153 8.08 4.61 -2.67
CA THR A 153 8.24 4.58 -1.22
C THR A 153 9.61 4.05 -0.79
N HIS A 154 10.13 3.00 -1.45
CA HIS A 154 11.40 2.38 -1.09
C HIS A 154 12.59 3.32 -1.33
N VAL A 155 12.55 4.08 -2.43
CA VAL A 155 13.56 5.11 -2.74
C VAL A 155 13.52 6.22 -1.70
N LEU A 156 12.31 6.74 -1.37
CA LEU A 156 12.17 7.85 -0.43
C LEU A 156 12.64 7.48 0.98
N VAL A 157 12.32 6.28 1.44
CA VAL A 157 12.75 5.78 2.77
C VAL A 157 14.24 5.53 2.81
N CYS A 158 14.82 4.86 1.80
CA CYS A 158 16.26 4.66 1.72
C CYS A 158 17.00 6.00 1.70
N LEU A 159 16.53 6.97 0.92
CA LEU A 159 17.11 8.30 0.85
C LEU A 159 17.02 9.04 2.20
N SER A 160 15.88 8.92 2.89
CA SER A 160 15.70 9.54 4.21
C SER A 160 16.59 8.93 5.27
N ALA A 161 16.71 7.60 5.34
CA ALA A 161 17.57 6.93 6.31
C ALA A 161 19.06 7.19 6.03
N ILE A 162 19.50 7.16 4.77
CA ILE A 162 20.88 7.49 4.38
C ILE A 162 21.18 8.97 4.67
N GLY A 163 20.23 9.86 4.36
CA GLY A 163 20.36 11.29 4.65
C GLY A 163 20.45 11.58 6.14
N ALA A 164 19.64 10.93 6.98
CA ALA A 164 19.71 11.05 8.44
C ALA A 164 21.08 10.56 8.98
N ALA A 165 21.57 9.42 8.50
CA ALA A 165 22.88 8.91 8.86
C ALA A 165 24.03 9.88 8.43
N ALA A 166 23.91 10.49 7.24
CA ALA A 166 24.90 11.43 6.71
C ALA A 166 25.03 12.71 7.52
N ILE A 167 23.93 13.18 8.15
CA ILE A 167 23.95 14.33 9.07
C ILE A 167 24.22 13.91 10.53
N GLY A 168 24.62 12.65 10.79
CA GLY A 168 24.96 12.15 12.12
C GLY A 168 23.78 11.67 12.97
N GLN A 169 22.55 11.70 12.45
CA GLN A 169 21.34 11.28 13.16
C GLN A 169 21.13 9.76 13.05
N TRP A 170 22.05 8.98 13.62
CA TRP A 170 22.09 7.51 13.47
C TRP A 170 20.89 6.81 14.11
N ALA A 171 20.44 7.27 15.28
CA ALA A 171 19.27 6.73 15.95
C ALA A 171 18.00 6.94 15.12
N GLU A 172 17.83 8.11 14.50
CA GLU A 172 16.74 8.41 13.60
C GLU A 172 16.78 7.55 12.34
N ALA A 173 17.94 7.37 11.72
CA ALA A 173 18.12 6.50 10.57
C ALA A 173 17.73 5.05 10.88
N ALA A 174 18.16 4.55 12.05
CA ALA A 174 17.81 3.21 12.54
C ALA A 174 16.31 3.07 12.84
N ALA A 175 15.72 4.07 13.50
CA ALA A 175 14.28 4.09 13.80
C ALA A 175 13.44 4.07 12.52
N VAL A 176 13.78 4.89 11.52
CA VAL A 176 13.13 4.90 10.21
C VAL A 176 13.20 3.53 9.55
N ALA A 177 14.39 2.93 9.46
CA ALA A 177 14.60 1.63 8.83
C ALA A 177 13.81 0.52 9.54
N PHE A 178 13.87 0.48 10.86
CA PHE A 178 13.15 -0.50 11.68
C PHE A 178 11.62 -0.34 11.56
N LEU A 179 11.11 0.89 11.81
CA LEU A 179 9.66 1.13 11.75
C LEU A 179 9.09 0.82 10.37
N PHE A 180 9.85 1.12 9.32
CA PHE A 180 9.42 0.82 7.96
C PHE A 180 9.45 -0.68 7.65
N ALA A 181 10.44 -1.43 8.16
CA ALA A 181 10.48 -2.88 8.05
C ALA A 181 9.25 -3.52 8.74
N VAL A 182 8.86 -3.01 9.92
CA VAL A 182 7.64 -3.45 10.63
C VAL A 182 6.38 -3.07 9.84
N ALA A 183 6.31 -1.84 9.33
CA ALA A 183 5.18 -1.39 8.52
C ALA A 183 4.95 -2.30 7.31
N HIS A 184 6.02 -2.65 6.61
CA HIS A 184 5.97 -3.52 5.43
C HIS A 184 5.49 -4.95 5.78
N LEU A 185 5.91 -5.49 6.93
CA LEU A 185 5.41 -6.77 7.42
C LEU A 185 3.92 -6.73 7.76
N MET A 186 3.46 -5.65 8.40
CA MET A 186 2.04 -5.46 8.74
C MET A 186 1.17 -5.29 7.49
N GLU A 187 1.67 -4.58 6.49
CA GLU A 187 1.03 -4.41 5.18
C GLU A 187 0.85 -5.77 4.51
N ALA A 188 1.94 -6.52 4.35
CA ALA A 188 1.92 -7.85 3.74
C ALA A 188 0.97 -8.80 4.47
N TRP A 189 0.99 -8.81 5.81
CA TRP A 189 0.06 -9.62 6.62
C TRP A 189 -1.40 -9.21 6.41
N SER A 190 -1.68 -7.91 6.33
CA SER A 190 -3.05 -7.39 6.15
C SER A 190 -3.63 -7.77 4.80
N ILE A 191 -2.84 -7.66 3.74
CA ILE A 191 -3.24 -8.03 2.38
C ILE A 191 -3.44 -9.54 2.27
N ASP A 192 -2.54 -10.33 2.85
CA ASP A 192 -2.62 -11.78 2.85
C ASP A 192 -3.89 -12.27 3.57
N ARG A 193 -4.18 -11.71 4.73
CA ARG A 193 -5.41 -12.03 5.46
C ARG A 193 -6.69 -11.66 4.68
N ALA A 194 -6.67 -10.55 3.96
CA ALA A 194 -7.78 -10.15 3.11
C ALA A 194 -7.97 -11.14 1.94
N ARG A 195 -6.87 -11.60 1.33
CA ARG A 195 -6.88 -12.59 0.25
C ARG A 195 -7.42 -13.95 0.68
N HIS A 196 -6.96 -14.48 1.80
CA HIS A 196 -7.48 -15.74 2.33
C HIS A 196 -8.99 -15.67 2.59
N ALA A 197 -9.47 -14.55 3.11
CA ALA A 197 -10.91 -14.36 3.32
C ALA A 197 -11.72 -14.36 2.00
N VAL A 198 -11.12 -13.98 0.87
CA VAL A 198 -11.74 -14.05 -0.47
C VAL A 198 -11.60 -15.44 -1.07
N ALA A 199 -10.44 -16.08 -0.95
CA ALA A 199 -10.18 -17.40 -1.52
C ALA A 199 -11.14 -18.46 -0.93
N ASP A 200 -11.38 -18.41 0.38
CA ASP A 200 -12.33 -19.31 1.06
C ASP A 200 -13.78 -19.18 0.53
N LEU A 201 -14.12 -18.04 -0.09
CA LEU A 201 -15.46 -17.81 -0.65
C LEU A 201 -15.56 -18.18 -2.12
N VAL A 202 -14.50 -17.91 -2.90
CA VAL A 202 -14.46 -18.15 -4.35
C VAL A 202 -14.33 -19.64 -4.66
N GLY A 203 -13.66 -20.43 -3.80
CA GLY A 203 -13.52 -21.87 -3.96
C GLY A 203 -14.83 -22.66 -3.96
N HIS A 204 -15.97 -22.04 -3.61
CA HIS A 204 -17.29 -22.69 -3.59
C HIS A 204 -18.17 -22.40 -4.82
N GLU A 205 -17.73 -21.52 -5.74
CA GLU A 205 -18.53 -21.13 -6.92
C GLU A 205 -17.69 -21.26 -8.21
N PRO A 206 -17.81 -22.39 -8.95
CA PRO A 206 -17.13 -22.56 -10.24
C PRO A 206 -17.55 -21.50 -11.26
N GLY A 207 -16.59 -20.85 -11.91
CA GLY A 207 -16.82 -19.85 -12.97
C GLY A 207 -16.93 -18.41 -12.52
N TRP A 208 -17.11 -18.12 -11.22
CA TRP A 208 -17.20 -16.73 -10.74
C TRP A 208 -15.84 -16.04 -10.59
N GLY A 209 -14.77 -16.81 -10.38
CA GLY A 209 -13.41 -16.30 -10.20
C GLY A 209 -12.71 -15.87 -11.49
N GLU A 210 -13.11 -16.43 -12.64
CA GLU A 210 -12.45 -16.21 -13.92
C GLU A 210 -12.92 -14.92 -14.62
N GLU A 211 -14.13 -14.45 -14.33
CA GLU A 211 -14.75 -13.29 -14.98
C GLU A 211 -14.84 -12.04 -14.10
N ARG A 212 -13.87 -11.80 -13.21
CA ARG A 212 -13.85 -10.52 -12.48
C ARG A 212 -13.73 -9.36 -13.46
N SER A 213 -14.55 -8.33 -13.26
CA SER A 213 -14.43 -7.14 -14.09
C SER A 213 -13.05 -6.50 -13.87
N HIS A 214 -12.29 -6.37 -14.93
CA HIS A 214 -10.99 -5.69 -14.96
C HIS A 214 -11.14 -4.16 -14.79
N GLU A 215 -12.35 -3.68 -14.53
CA GLU A 215 -12.64 -2.27 -14.33
C GLU A 215 -12.25 -1.88 -12.90
N SER A 216 -11.13 -1.15 -12.77
CA SER A 216 -10.71 -0.59 -11.50
C SER A 216 -11.77 0.36 -10.95
N ALA A 217 -11.98 0.33 -9.64
CA ALA A 217 -12.86 1.27 -8.94
C ALA A 217 -12.45 2.73 -9.21
N ASP A 218 -13.40 3.65 -9.29
CA ASP A 218 -13.12 5.06 -9.53
C ASP A 218 -12.21 5.66 -8.44
N ALA A 219 -12.38 5.23 -7.18
CA ALA A 219 -11.52 5.63 -6.08
C ALA A 219 -10.09 5.14 -6.26
N GLU A 220 -9.88 3.92 -6.76
CA GLU A 220 -8.55 3.38 -7.04
C GLU A 220 -7.83 4.18 -8.13
N ARG A 221 -8.51 4.47 -9.23
CA ARG A 221 -7.99 5.33 -10.31
C ARG A 221 -7.67 6.76 -9.84
N TRP A 222 -8.51 7.30 -8.95
CA TRP A 222 -8.27 8.62 -8.37
C TRP A 222 -7.02 8.62 -7.48
N ILE A 223 -6.86 7.60 -6.63
CA ILE A 223 -5.69 7.45 -5.74
C ILE A 223 -4.40 7.29 -6.54
N GLU A 224 -4.40 6.48 -7.61
CA GLU A 224 -3.24 6.35 -8.50
C GLU A 224 -2.84 7.70 -9.12
N LYS A 225 -3.81 8.46 -9.64
CA LYS A 225 -3.56 9.80 -10.20
C LYS A 225 -3.06 10.78 -9.14
N PHE A 226 -3.65 10.72 -7.94
CA PHE A 226 -3.23 11.54 -6.82
C PHE A 226 -1.79 11.22 -6.42
N ALA A 227 -1.45 9.95 -6.22
CA ALA A 227 -0.12 9.51 -5.84
C ALA A 227 0.93 9.91 -6.90
N ALA A 228 0.61 9.78 -8.19
CA ALA A 228 1.49 10.17 -9.29
C ALA A 228 1.86 11.67 -9.29
N VAL A 229 1.02 12.52 -8.73
CA VAL A 229 1.28 13.98 -8.60
C VAL A 229 1.83 14.32 -7.22
N TYR A 230 1.26 13.73 -6.17
CA TYR A 230 1.59 14.02 -4.78
C TYR A 230 3.06 13.71 -4.46
N THR A 231 3.53 12.51 -4.82
CA THR A 231 4.91 12.08 -4.50
C THR A 231 5.98 12.99 -5.12
N PRO A 232 5.96 13.33 -6.42
CA PRO A 232 6.89 14.31 -6.97
C PRO A 232 6.77 15.69 -6.32
N VAL A 233 5.56 16.20 -6.10
CA VAL A 233 5.36 17.52 -5.49
C VAL A 233 5.96 17.60 -4.10
N VAL A 234 5.72 16.59 -3.23
CA VAL A 234 6.30 16.57 -1.87
C VAL A 234 7.80 16.35 -1.93
N THR A 235 8.31 15.55 -2.87
CA THR A 235 9.77 15.38 -3.06
C THR A 235 10.45 16.68 -3.46
N PHE A 236 9.87 17.45 -4.38
CA PHE A 236 10.40 18.78 -4.74
C PHE A 236 10.26 19.78 -3.57
N ALA A 237 9.18 19.72 -2.80
CA ALA A 237 9.01 20.53 -1.60
C ALA A 237 10.07 20.16 -0.55
N ALA A 238 10.35 18.88 -0.35
CA ALA A 238 11.42 18.40 0.54
C ALA A 238 12.78 18.98 0.14
N LEU A 239 13.11 18.93 -1.15
CA LEU A 239 14.35 19.48 -1.69
C LEU A 239 14.41 21.02 -1.51
N ALA A 240 13.31 21.71 -1.76
CA ALA A 240 13.20 23.15 -1.58
C ALA A 240 13.39 23.55 -0.10
N VAL A 241 12.81 22.79 0.84
CA VAL A 241 12.99 22.98 2.29
C VAL A 241 14.43 22.67 2.72
N ALA A 242 15.04 21.62 2.16
CA ALA A 242 16.42 21.24 2.52
C ALA A 242 17.48 22.21 2.01
N ILE A 243 17.23 22.92 0.90
CA ILE A 243 18.23 23.77 0.24
C ILE A 243 17.90 25.27 0.40
N GLY A 244 16.64 25.68 0.24
CA GLY A 244 16.26 27.10 0.18
C GLY A 244 16.61 27.90 1.43
N PRO A 245 16.06 27.56 2.60
CA PRO A 245 16.32 28.32 3.82
C PRO A 245 17.78 28.33 4.28
N PRO A 246 18.57 27.20 4.17
CA PRO A 246 19.99 27.22 4.57
C PRO A 246 20.84 28.24 3.80
N LEU A 247 20.47 28.56 2.57
CA LEU A 247 21.16 29.59 1.77
C LEU A 247 21.05 30.98 2.40
N VAL A 248 20.02 31.18 3.28
CA VAL A 248 19.79 32.48 3.94
C VAL A 248 20.32 32.46 5.37
N ASP A 249 20.06 31.38 6.16
CA ASP A 249 20.38 31.33 7.58
C ASP A 249 21.59 30.47 7.94
N GLY A 250 22.14 29.72 6.97
CA GLY A 250 23.36 28.88 7.13
C GLY A 250 23.15 27.58 7.92
N ARG A 251 21.94 27.28 8.39
CA ARG A 251 21.65 26.11 9.25
C ARG A 251 21.32 24.87 8.42
N TRP A 252 22.32 24.32 7.74
CA TRP A 252 22.17 23.18 6.83
C TRP A 252 21.60 21.93 7.50
N GLU A 253 22.12 21.54 8.66
CA GLU A 253 21.69 20.32 9.37
C GLU A 253 20.21 20.36 9.70
N THR A 254 19.74 21.46 10.28
CA THR A 254 18.33 21.66 10.65
C THR A 254 17.39 21.56 9.46
N TRP A 255 17.75 22.20 8.35
CA TRP A 255 16.86 22.23 7.17
C TRP A 255 16.93 20.95 6.34
N ILE A 256 18.09 20.32 6.26
CA ILE A 256 18.21 18.97 5.65
C ILE A 256 17.37 17.99 6.46
N TYR A 257 17.45 18.00 7.79
CA TYR A 257 16.64 17.15 8.66
C TYR A 257 15.14 17.34 8.42
N ARG A 258 14.67 18.58 8.33
CA ARG A 258 13.27 18.89 8.00
C ARG A 258 12.90 18.39 6.59
N GLY A 259 13.78 18.54 5.63
CA GLY A 259 13.60 18.00 4.28
C GLY A 259 13.46 16.48 4.28
N LEU A 260 14.23 15.76 5.11
CA LEU A 260 14.11 14.30 5.26
C LEU A 260 12.74 13.88 5.83
N ILE A 261 12.19 14.65 6.78
CA ILE A 261 10.82 14.43 7.28
C ILE A 261 9.80 14.57 6.15
N PHE A 262 9.95 15.59 5.29
CA PHE A 262 9.10 15.77 4.11
C PHE A 262 9.20 14.58 3.14
N LEU A 263 10.40 14.03 2.92
CA LEU A 263 10.60 12.87 2.06
C LEU A 263 9.84 11.64 2.60
N VAL A 264 9.93 11.36 3.90
CA VAL A 264 9.19 10.26 4.53
C VAL A 264 7.68 10.44 4.38
N LEU A 265 7.18 11.65 4.64
CA LEU A 265 5.76 11.98 4.49
C LEU A 265 5.29 12.02 3.03
N GLY A 266 6.22 12.04 2.08
CA GLY A 266 5.95 11.99 0.64
C GLY A 266 5.34 10.68 0.14
N CYS A 267 5.46 9.58 0.92
CA CYS A 267 4.77 8.33 0.58
C CYS A 267 3.27 8.42 0.87
N PRO A 268 2.37 8.15 -0.09
CA PRO A 268 0.94 8.06 0.18
C PRO A 268 0.49 6.67 0.68
N CYS A 269 1.31 5.95 1.47
CA CYS A 269 1.14 4.54 1.82
C CYS A 269 -0.24 4.20 2.40
N ALA A 270 -0.68 4.94 3.44
CA ALA A 270 -1.99 4.73 4.05
C ALA A 270 -3.15 4.94 3.07
N LEU A 271 -3.00 5.86 2.13
CA LEU A 271 -4.02 6.17 1.12
C LEU A 271 -4.13 5.05 0.09
N VAL A 272 -3.00 4.57 -0.41
CA VAL A 272 -2.94 3.52 -1.45
C VAL A 272 -3.50 2.20 -0.94
N ILE A 273 -3.22 1.82 0.32
CA ILE A 273 -3.69 0.56 0.91
C ILE A 273 -5.17 0.62 1.31
N SER A 274 -5.68 1.80 1.65
CA SER A 274 -7.02 1.92 2.22
C SER A 274 -8.13 1.40 1.30
N THR A 275 -8.04 1.69 -0.01
CA THR A 275 -9.08 1.31 -0.98
C THR A 275 -9.12 -0.20 -1.24
N PRO A 276 -8.03 -0.88 -1.65
CA PRO A 276 -8.09 -2.31 -1.91
C PRO A 276 -8.52 -3.11 -0.67
N VAL A 277 -8.03 -2.77 0.52
CA VAL A 277 -8.44 -3.45 1.76
C VAL A 277 -9.92 -3.24 2.07
N THR A 278 -10.44 -2.03 1.90
CA THR A 278 -11.84 -1.70 2.13
C THR A 278 -12.74 -2.41 1.13
N VAL A 279 -12.38 -2.41 -0.16
CA VAL A 279 -13.13 -3.08 -1.23
C VAL A 279 -13.16 -4.59 -0.99
N VAL A 280 -12.01 -5.21 -0.73
CA VAL A 280 -11.93 -6.66 -0.46
C VAL A 280 -12.76 -7.04 0.76
N ALA A 281 -12.69 -6.28 1.84
CA ALA A 281 -13.49 -6.52 3.04
C ALA A 281 -15.00 -6.39 2.76
N ALA A 282 -15.39 -5.42 1.92
CA ALA A 282 -16.78 -5.22 1.52
C ALA A 282 -17.27 -6.37 0.62
N LEU A 283 -16.52 -6.75 -0.40
CA LEU A 283 -16.86 -7.86 -1.30
C LEU A 283 -17.01 -9.18 -0.53
N THR A 284 -16.04 -9.48 0.35
CA THR A 284 -16.06 -10.67 1.22
C THR A 284 -17.30 -10.69 2.12
N SER A 285 -17.61 -9.57 2.73
CA SER A 285 -18.75 -9.41 3.62
C SER A 285 -20.09 -9.57 2.89
N ALA A 286 -20.21 -9.01 1.69
CA ALA A 286 -21.39 -9.14 0.84
C ALA A 286 -21.59 -10.59 0.36
N ALA A 287 -20.51 -11.24 -0.08
CA ALA A 287 -20.54 -12.62 -0.57
C ALA A 287 -21.02 -13.61 0.52
N ARG A 288 -20.61 -13.41 1.79
CA ARG A 288 -21.11 -14.21 2.92
C ARG A 288 -22.62 -14.11 3.11
N ARG A 289 -23.28 -13.09 2.56
CA ARG A 289 -24.72 -12.88 2.62
C ARG A 289 -25.42 -13.20 1.29
N GLY A 290 -24.69 -13.81 0.35
CA GLY A 290 -25.23 -14.22 -0.95
C GLY A 290 -25.31 -13.10 -1.97
N VAL A 291 -24.65 -11.95 -1.74
CA VAL A 291 -24.55 -10.84 -2.70
C VAL A 291 -23.14 -10.83 -3.28
N LEU A 292 -23.01 -11.29 -4.52
CA LEU A 292 -21.72 -11.46 -5.20
C LEU A 292 -21.49 -10.30 -6.17
N PHE A 293 -20.59 -9.38 -5.80
CA PHE A 293 -20.14 -8.31 -6.68
C PHE A 293 -18.98 -8.78 -7.57
N LYS A 294 -18.95 -8.35 -8.81
CA LYS A 294 -17.90 -8.68 -9.78
C LYS A 294 -16.60 -7.88 -9.55
N GLY A 295 -16.60 -6.90 -8.68
CA GLY A 295 -15.44 -6.09 -8.34
C GLY A 295 -15.75 -4.81 -7.61
N GLY A 296 -14.74 -3.94 -7.45
CA GLY A 296 -14.89 -2.67 -6.75
C GLY A 296 -15.71 -1.63 -7.51
N ALA A 297 -15.62 -1.59 -8.83
CA ALA A 297 -16.37 -0.63 -9.65
C ALA A 297 -17.89 -0.82 -9.54
N PRO A 298 -18.45 -2.05 -9.66
CA PRO A 298 -19.86 -2.29 -9.38
C PRO A 298 -20.28 -1.91 -7.95
N LEU A 299 -19.43 -2.16 -6.96
CA LEU A 299 -19.70 -1.77 -5.58
C LEU A 299 -19.82 -0.24 -5.43
N GLU A 300 -18.93 0.52 -6.03
CA GLU A 300 -18.97 2.00 -6.00
C GLU A 300 -20.19 2.53 -6.75
N ARG A 301 -20.52 1.98 -7.92
CA ARG A 301 -21.71 2.36 -8.69
C ARG A 301 -22.99 2.08 -7.90
N ALA A 302 -23.09 0.91 -7.25
CA ALA A 302 -24.25 0.57 -6.42
C ALA A 302 -24.45 1.53 -5.25
N ALA A 303 -23.38 2.11 -4.71
CA ALA A 303 -23.48 3.13 -3.67
C ALA A 303 -24.12 4.45 -4.14
N THR A 304 -24.13 4.72 -5.44
CA THR A 304 -24.78 5.92 -6.01
C THR A 304 -26.28 5.75 -6.24
N ALA A 305 -26.82 4.51 -6.14
CA ALA A 305 -28.24 4.26 -6.32
C ALA A 305 -29.07 5.05 -5.32
N THR A 306 -30.13 5.68 -5.81
CA THR A 306 -31.04 6.53 -5.02
C THR A 306 -31.97 5.72 -4.11
N ALA A 307 -32.35 4.52 -4.57
CA ALA A 307 -33.24 3.58 -3.87
C ALA A 307 -32.72 2.13 -4.02
N PRO A 308 -33.13 1.21 -3.15
CA PRO A 308 -32.80 -0.21 -3.25
C PRO A 308 -33.76 -0.94 -4.23
N THR A 309 -33.85 -0.45 -5.46
CA THR A 309 -34.69 -1.03 -6.50
C THR A 309 -33.85 -1.38 -7.74
N ALA A 310 -34.33 -2.33 -8.54
CA ALA A 310 -33.66 -2.73 -9.75
C ALA A 310 -33.51 -1.58 -10.76
N GLU A 311 -34.53 -0.70 -10.83
CA GLU A 311 -34.51 0.47 -11.70
C GLU A 311 -33.43 1.48 -11.27
N ALA A 312 -33.34 1.79 -9.97
CA ALA A 312 -32.35 2.71 -9.45
C ALA A 312 -30.91 2.17 -9.58
N LEU A 313 -30.74 0.84 -9.49
CA LEU A 313 -29.45 0.19 -9.76
C LEU A 313 -29.10 0.23 -11.24
N ALA A 314 -30.08 0.03 -12.13
CA ALA A 314 -29.86 0.17 -13.58
C ALA A 314 -29.50 1.61 -13.97
N GLU A 315 -30.13 2.63 -13.36
CA GLU A 315 -29.72 4.04 -13.50
C GLU A 315 -28.29 4.28 -13.03
N ALA A 316 -27.87 3.61 -11.95
CA ALA A 316 -26.51 3.61 -11.44
C ALA A 316 -25.55 2.74 -12.29
N ARG A 317 -26.00 2.18 -13.42
CA ARG A 317 -25.23 1.30 -14.31
C ARG A 317 -24.75 0.03 -13.62
N VAL A 318 -25.59 -0.56 -12.78
CA VAL A 318 -25.32 -1.83 -12.10
C VAL A 318 -26.35 -2.86 -12.58
N ILE A 319 -25.89 -3.89 -13.27
CA ILE A 319 -26.73 -4.99 -13.73
C ILE A 319 -26.76 -6.06 -12.66
N VAL A 320 -27.94 -6.26 -12.07
CA VAL A 320 -28.18 -7.25 -11.02
C VAL A 320 -28.98 -8.41 -11.59
N GLN A 321 -28.55 -9.63 -11.29
CA GLN A 321 -29.26 -10.84 -11.69
C GLN A 321 -29.38 -11.79 -10.50
N CYS A 322 -30.54 -12.46 -10.38
CA CYS A 322 -30.72 -13.55 -9.45
C CYS A 322 -30.23 -14.86 -10.07
N ARG A 323 -29.60 -15.70 -9.29
CA ARG A 323 -29.06 -17.00 -9.73
C ARG A 323 -30.17 -17.94 -10.24
N THR A 324 -31.35 -17.88 -9.63
CA THR A 324 -32.52 -18.70 -9.99
C THR A 324 -33.18 -18.27 -11.29
N SER A 325 -32.98 -17.02 -11.73
CA SER A 325 -33.57 -16.45 -12.94
C SER A 325 -32.51 -15.98 -13.95
N ALA A 326 -31.44 -16.77 -14.12
CA ALA A 326 -30.33 -16.43 -15.01
C ALA A 326 -30.83 -16.33 -16.47
N THR A 327 -30.98 -15.10 -16.95
CA THR A 327 -31.41 -14.77 -18.32
C THR A 327 -30.29 -14.21 -19.17
N MET A 328 -29.23 -13.73 -18.55
CA MET A 328 -28.05 -13.14 -19.23
C MET A 328 -26.78 -13.92 -18.94
N PRO A 329 -25.81 -13.90 -19.87
CA PRO A 329 -24.48 -14.41 -19.65
C PRO A 329 -23.81 -13.70 -18.47
N LEU A 330 -23.07 -14.42 -17.63
CA LEU A 330 -22.43 -13.89 -16.41
C LEU A 330 -21.42 -12.77 -16.71
N ASP A 331 -20.82 -12.74 -17.91
CA ASP A 331 -19.90 -11.70 -18.36
C ASP A 331 -20.52 -10.29 -18.37
N LYS A 332 -21.83 -10.19 -18.55
CA LYS A 332 -22.59 -8.93 -18.61
C LYS A 332 -23.21 -8.50 -17.28
N VAL A 333 -23.10 -9.31 -16.24
CA VAL A 333 -23.71 -9.05 -14.94
C VAL A 333 -22.70 -8.48 -13.98
N ASP A 334 -23.04 -7.43 -13.25
CA ASP A 334 -22.18 -6.76 -12.24
C ASP A 334 -22.35 -7.36 -10.84
N VAL A 335 -23.57 -7.80 -10.51
CA VAL A 335 -23.91 -8.37 -9.20
C VAL A 335 -24.82 -9.57 -9.36
N VAL A 336 -24.48 -10.68 -8.73
CA VAL A 336 -25.31 -11.87 -8.65
C VAL A 336 -25.88 -12.01 -7.25
N LEU A 337 -27.19 -12.15 -7.14
CA LEU A 337 -27.88 -12.49 -5.89
C LEU A 337 -28.12 -14.00 -5.83
N THR A 338 -27.75 -14.62 -4.73
CA THR A 338 -27.96 -16.07 -4.54
C THR A 338 -29.42 -16.41 -4.31
N CYS A 339 -30.17 -15.50 -3.66
CA CYS A 339 -31.60 -15.62 -3.38
C CYS A 339 -32.34 -14.43 -3.99
N ASP A 340 -33.66 -14.60 -4.25
CA ASP A 340 -34.50 -13.56 -4.82
C ASP A 340 -35.40 -12.95 -3.73
N HIS A 341 -34.76 -12.28 -2.76
CA HIS A 341 -35.47 -11.58 -1.70
C HIS A 341 -35.33 -10.05 -1.85
N PRO A 342 -36.39 -9.26 -1.65
CA PRO A 342 -36.30 -7.79 -1.69
C PRO A 342 -35.26 -7.22 -0.71
N GLU A 343 -35.09 -7.89 0.42
CA GLU A 343 -34.09 -7.53 1.45
C GLU A 343 -32.65 -7.58 0.95
N ASP A 344 -32.37 -8.38 -0.09
CA ASP A 344 -31.01 -8.49 -0.66
C ASP A 344 -30.63 -7.23 -1.44
N LEU A 345 -31.58 -6.59 -2.14
CA LEU A 345 -31.36 -5.30 -2.80
C LEU A 345 -31.16 -4.17 -1.77
N GLU A 346 -31.91 -4.19 -0.70
CA GLU A 346 -31.78 -3.23 0.39
C GLU A 346 -30.42 -3.35 1.06
N PHE A 347 -30.01 -4.57 1.38
CA PHE A 347 -28.67 -4.86 1.90
C PHE A 347 -27.58 -4.44 0.92
N LEU A 348 -27.70 -4.78 -0.38
CA LEU A 348 -26.74 -4.46 -1.43
C LEU A 348 -26.42 -2.95 -1.44
N VAL A 349 -27.46 -2.11 -1.55
CA VAL A 349 -27.29 -0.65 -1.63
C VAL A 349 -26.78 -0.09 -0.30
N ALA A 350 -27.31 -0.53 0.84
CA ALA A 350 -26.87 -0.08 2.16
C ALA A 350 -25.42 -0.45 2.44
N HIS A 351 -25.03 -1.67 2.07
CA HIS A 351 -23.66 -2.18 2.24
C HIS A 351 -22.66 -1.44 1.34
N ALA A 352 -23.03 -1.20 0.08
CA ALA A 352 -22.22 -0.41 -0.87
C ALA A 352 -22.00 1.02 -0.37
N LYS A 353 -23.05 1.72 0.09
CA LYS A 353 -22.94 3.05 0.70
C LYS A 353 -22.05 3.06 1.93
N ARG A 354 -22.14 2.02 2.77
CA ARG A 354 -21.29 1.88 3.94
C ARG A 354 -19.82 1.67 3.57
N ALA A 355 -19.54 0.83 2.57
CA ALA A 355 -18.18 0.57 2.08
C ALA A 355 -17.52 1.85 1.55
N VAL A 356 -18.22 2.60 0.69
CA VAL A 356 -17.75 3.89 0.17
C VAL A 356 -17.57 4.92 1.30
N GLY A 357 -18.48 4.93 2.29
CA GLY A 357 -18.37 5.78 3.48
C GLY A 357 -17.11 5.48 4.30
N VAL A 358 -16.79 4.21 4.54
CA VAL A 358 -15.56 3.78 5.24
C VAL A 358 -14.32 4.15 4.43
N ASN A 359 -14.32 3.94 3.11
CA ASN A 359 -13.21 4.35 2.26
C ASN A 359 -12.96 5.86 2.32
N ARG A 360 -14.01 6.68 2.27
CA ARG A 360 -13.91 8.14 2.42
C ARG A 360 -13.35 8.56 3.78
N GLN A 361 -13.75 7.89 4.87
CA GLN A 361 -13.17 8.11 6.21
C GLN A 361 -11.67 7.82 6.22
N ASN A 362 -11.26 6.71 5.62
CA ASN A 362 -9.87 6.30 5.53
C ASN A 362 -9.02 7.31 4.75
N VAL A 363 -9.50 7.74 3.58
CA VAL A 363 -8.84 8.78 2.77
C VAL A 363 -8.69 10.09 3.57
N THR A 364 -9.76 10.52 4.24
CA THR A 364 -9.74 11.73 5.06
C THR A 364 -8.73 11.62 6.21
N LEU A 365 -8.72 10.49 6.92
CA LEU A 365 -7.78 10.24 8.03
C LEU A 365 -6.32 10.26 7.53
N ALA A 366 -6.03 9.56 6.44
CA ALA A 366 -4.69 9.50 5.87
C ALA A 366 -4.18 10.88 5.43
N LEU A 367 -5.01 11.67 4.74
CA LEU A 367 -4.63 13.01 4.30
C LEU A 367 -4.50 14.00 5.46
N ALA A 368 -5.42 13.95 6.44
CA ALA A 368 -5.37 14.83 7.61
C ALA A 368 -4.11 14.59 8.45
N THR A 369 -3.77 13.32 8.69
CA THR A 369 -2.54 12.95 9.42
C THR A 369 -1.30 13.49 8.69
N LYS A 370 -1.21 13.29 7.38
CA LYS A 370 -0.09 13.79 6.58
C LYS A 370 0.02 15.32 6.59
N ALA A 371 -1.10 16.02 6.41
CA ALA A 371 -1.12 17.48 6.45
C ALA A 371 -0.67 18.01 7.81
N ALA A 372 -1.14 17.41 8.91
CA ALA A 372 -0.74 17.80 10.26
C ALA A 372 0.77 17.63 10.48
N PHE A 373 1.35 16.50 10.05
CA PHE A 373 2.78 16.25 10.21
C PHE A 373 3.65 17.08 9.26
N LEU A 374 3.21 17.36 8.03
CA LEU A 374 3.90 18.28 7.12
C LEU A 374 3.98 19.70 7.73
N VAL A 375 2.87 20.17 8.29
CA VAL A 375 2.86 21.48 8.98
C VAL A 375 3.77 21.43 10.21
N SER A 376 3.68 20.39 11.05
CA SER A 376 4.53 20.23 12.23
C SER A 376 6.03 20.20 11.87
N ALA A 377 6.40 19.56 10.78
CA ALA A 377 7.77 19.49 10.30
C ALA A 377 8.34 20.85 9.90
N LEU A 378 7.54 21.73 9.30
CA LEU A 378 7.95 23.11 8.97
C LEU A 378 8.35 23.91 10.22
N PHE A 379 7.63 23.71 11.32
CA PHE A 379 7.93 24.38 12.59
C PHE A 379 8.99 23.64 13.43
N GLY A 380 9.50 22.50 12.97
CA GLY A 380 10.50 21.72 13.70
C GLY A 380 9.95 21.00 14.94
N ALA A 381 8.62 20.85 15.02
CA ALA A 381 7.96 20.26 16.19
C ALA A 381 7.84 18.73 16.15
N ALA A 382 8.17 18.09 15.03
CA ALA A 382 8.09 16.65 14.88
C ALA A 382 9.47 16.04 14.55
N PRO A 383 9.96 15.08 15.35
CA PRO A 383 11.14 14.29 14.99
C PRO A 383 10.79 13.29 13.87
N LEU A 384 11.82 12.86 13.13
CA LEU A 384 11.68 12.00 11.94
C LEU A 384 11.04 10.65 12.31
N TRP A 385 11.46 10.01 13.39
CA TRP A 385 10.88 8.74 13.85
C TRP A 385 9.38 8.85 14.17
N LEU A 386 8.93 10.00 14.72
CA LEU A 386 7.52 10.22 15.03
C LEU A 386 6.69 10.40 13.75
N ALA A 387 7.25 11.03 12.71
CA ALA A 387 6.61 11.13 11.40
C ALA A 387 6.40 9.75 10.77
N VAL A 388 7.42 8.86 10.84
CA VAL A 388 7.31 7.46 10.37
C VAL A 388 6.28 6.69 11.20
N LEU A 389 6.33 6.82 12.52
CA LEU A 389 5.38 6.15 13.42
C LEU A 389 3.94 6.58 13.16
N ALA A 390 3.71 7.86 12.90
CA ALA A 390 2.39 8.39 12.58
C ALA A 390 1.89 7.89 11.21
N ASP A 391 2.74 7.83 10.20
CA ASP A 391 2.39 7.30 8.88
C ASP A 391 2.06 5.81 8.95
N THR A 392 2.89 5.03 9.65
CA THR A 392 2.64 3.61 9.93
C THR A 392 1.35 3.43 10.75
N GLY A 393 1.15 4.24 11.79
CA GLY A 393 -0.05 4.22 12.62
C GLY A 393 -1.32 4.55 11.83
N ALA A 394 -1.25 5.52 10.93
CA ALA A 394 -2.34 5.84 10.01
C ALA A 394 -2.65 4.65 9.09
N THR A 395 -1.63 4.00 8.53
CA THR A 395 -1.78 2.80 7.68
C THR A 395 -2.49 1.66 8.42
N VAL A 396 -2.09 1.39 9.65
CA VAL A 396 -2.76 0.40 10.52
C VAL A 396 -4.20 0.81 10.83
N ALA A 397 -4.42 2.06 11.16
CA ALA A 397 -5.76 2.57 11.50
C ALA A 397 -6.74 2.45 10.32
N VAL A 398 -6.32 2.84 9.10
CA VAL A 398 -7.18 2.72 7.90
C VAL A 398 -7.45 1.27 7.55
N THR A 399 -6.44 0.39 7.70
CA THR A 399 -6.59 -1.06 7.47
C THR A 399 -7.61 -1.66 8.44
N LEU A 400 -7.47 -1.40 9.74
CA LEU A 400 -8.40 -1.89 10.76
C LEU A 400 -9.82 -1.32 10.56
N ASN A 401 -9.93 -0.06 10.16
CA ASN A 401 -11.21 0.56 9.84
C ASN A 401 -11.87 -0.09 8.61
N GLY A 402 -11.10 -0.43 7.57
CA GLY A 402 -11.58 -1.20 6.40
C GLY A 402 -12.06 -2.60 6.78
N LEU A 403 -11.25 -3.33 7.55
CA LEU A 403 -11.58 -4.69 8.02
C LEU A 403 -12.81 -4.72 8.94
N ARG A 404 -13.24 -3.59 9.50
CA ARG A 404 -14.51 -3.48 10.26
C ARG A 404 -15.73 -3.91 9.43
N LEU A 405 -15.67 -3.79 8.10
CA LEU A 405 -16.73 -4.24 7.21
C LEU A 405 -16.97 -5.74 7.26
N LEU A 406 -15.94 -6.55 7.56
CA LEU A 406 -16.08 -8.00 7.71
C LEU A 406 -16.96 -8.41 8.90
N ARG A 407 -17.05 -7.56 9.94
CA ARG A 407 -17.86 -7.82 11.14
C ARG A 407 -19.34 -7.45 10.99
N ALA A 408 -19.68 -6.68 9.97
CA ALA A 408 -21.01 -6.12 9.79
C ALA A 408 -22.09 -7.14 9.37
N THR A 409 -21.71 -8.37 9.04
CA THR A 409 -22.60 -9.44 8.53
C THR A 409 -23.06 -10.45 9.59
N ARG A 410 -22.74 -10.23 10.87
CA ARG A 410 -23.14 -11.15 11.96
C ARG A 410 -24.56 -10.90 12.53
N ARG A 411 -25.47 -10.29 11.77
CA ARG A 411 -26.88 -10.19 12.17
C ARG A 411 -27.80 -10.76 11.12
#